data_7f032401fc7cd01b8e6c444e77e1f06c
#
_entry.id   7f032401fc7cd01b8e6c444e77e1f06c
#
_cell.length_a   1.000
_cell.length_b   1.000
_cell.length_c   1.000
_cell.angle_alpha   90.00
_cell.angle_beta   90.00
_cell.angle_gamma   90.00
#
_symmetry.space_group_name_H-M   'P 1'
#
loop_
_entity.id
_entity.type
_entity.pdbx_description
1 polymer ?
#
loop_
_entity_poly.entity_id
_entity_poly.type
_entity_poly.pdbx_seq_one_letter_code
_entity_poly.pdbx_strand_id
1 'polypeptide(L)'
;MRKLIAEDAGRTRAELSRLTCRMLDWYKPDGGLKDMSCRVAMLRMAEDGLITLPPPRRKPPPRQKLSFTEQTDPQPAILRPVHELAALQLCPVITRDHSRLWNEYIHRYHYLGHKPLPGAQLRYFVTLDEQIIAALGFSAAAWQTAPRDQFIGWSHEQRQKNLPLVVNNARFLIMPWVKSKNLASTILSMIARHLPAQWEERYGIYSARLSFRFLY
;
A
#
# COMPACT_ATOMS: atom_id res chain seq x y z
N MET A 1 7.01 8.14 33.23
CA MET A 1 7.53 8.72 31.98
C MET A 1 8.55 9.85 32.24
N ARG A 2 8.18 10.96 32.90
CA ARG A 2 9.10 12.06 33.18
C ARG A 2 10.37 11.59 33.89
N LYS A 3 10.25 10.71 34.91
CA LYS A 3 11.39 10.10 35.60
C LYS A 3 12.31 9.34 34.64
N LEU A 4 11.76 8.50 33.79
CA LEU A 4 12.55 7.73 32.83
C LEU A 4 13.33 8.61 31.81
N ILE A 5 12.77 9.76 31.45
CA ILE A 5 13.45 10.75 30.59
C ILE A 5 14.58 11.46 31.36
N ALA A 6 14.33 11.80 32.62
CA ALA A 6 15.30 12.50 33.45
C ALA A 6 16.48 11.63 33.89
N GLU A 7 16.27 10.32 34.06
CA GLU A 7 17.31 9.37 34.48
C GLU A 7 18.46 9.24 33.47
N ASP A 8 18.16 9.36 32.18
CA ASP A 8 19.16 9.23 31.13
C ASP A 8 18.73 10.03 29.89
N ALA A 9 19.37 11.18 29.69
CA ALA A 9 19.12 12.06 28.55
C ALA A 9 19.59 11.49 27.21
N GLY A 10 20.40 10.43 27.21
CA GLY A 10 20.87 9.75 25.99
C GLY A 10 19.89 8.72 25.43
N ARG A 11 18.83 8.38 26.16
CA ARG A 11 17.84 7.40 25.71
C ARG A 11 17.10 7.86 24.47
N THR A 12 16.98 6.95 23.53
CA THR A 12 16.18 7.19 22.32
C THR A 12 14.68 7.06 22.61
N ARG A 13 13.84 7.67 21.75
CA ARG A 13 12.37 7.52 21.84
C ARG A 13 11.92 6.06 21.76
N ALA A 14 12.66 5.20 21.06
CA ALA A 14 12.38 3.78 20.95
C ALA A 14 12.70 3.02 22.27
N GLU A 15 13.78 3.35 22.93
CA GLU A 15 14.15 2.79 24.24
C GLU A 15 13.15 3.23 25.32
N LEU A 16 12.82 4.52 25.36
CA LEU A 16 11.81 5.05 26.26
C LEU A 16 10.46 4.35 26.08
N SER A 17 10.03 4.11 24.83
CA SER A 17 8.76 3.41 24.58
C SER A 17 8.78 1.97 25.08
N ARG A 18 9.89 1.25 24.89
CA ARG A 18 10.02 -0.14 25.36
C ARG A 18 10.06 -0.21 26.90
N LEU A 19 10.80 0.67 27.54
CA LEU A 19 10.86 0.76 29.01
C LEU A 19 9.48 1.08 29.58
N THR A 20 8.77 2.04 28.98
CA THR A 20 7.42 2.39 29.40
C THR A 20 6.43 1.24 29.21
N CYS A 21 6.50 0.53 28.08
CA CYS A 21 5.66 -0.64 27.86
C CYS A 21 5.89 -1.74 28.92
N ARG A 22 7.15 -1.98 29.30
CA ARG A 22 7.48 -2.95 30.37
C ARG A 22 6.95 -2.49 31.72
N MET A 23 7.13 -1.20 32.06
CA MET A 23 6.68 -0.65 33.32
C MET A 23 5.16 -0.65 33.48
N LEU A 24 4.42 -0.55 32.38
CA LEU A 24 2.94 -0.52 32.34
C LEU A 24 2.32 -1.86 31.94
N ASP A 25 3.10 -2.92 31.81
CA ASP A 25 2.66 -4.24 31.29
C ASP A 25 1.88 -4.13 29.97
N TRP A 26 2.34 -3.23 29.09
CA TRP A 26 1.63 -2.91 27.86
C TRP A 26 2.10 -3.77 26.71
N TYR A 27 1.51 -4.94 26.57
CA TYR A 27 1.84 -5.95 25.58
C TYR A 27 0.74 -6.11 24.53
N LYS A 28 1.12 -6.66 23.39
CA LYS A 28 0.21 -7.16 22.36
C LYS A 28 -0.29 -8.55 22.77
N PRO A 29 -1.39 -9.05 22.13
CA PRO A 29 -1.86 -10.41 22.37
C PRO A 29 -0.83 -11.52 22.04
N ASP A 30 0.15 -11.21 21.17
CA ASP A 30 1.25 -12.10 20.78
C ASP A 30 2.44 -12.06 21.75
N GLY A 31 2.34 -11.37 22.88
CA GLY A 31 3.38 -11.21 23.88
C GLY A 31 4.43 -10.12 23.55
N GLY A 32 4.39 -9.53 22.37
CA GLY A 32 5.30 -8.43 21.99
C GLY A 32 4.91 -7.09 22.63
N LEU A 33 5.90 -6.21 22.85
CA LEU A 33 5.63 -4.87 23.40
C LEU A 33 4.81 -4.02 22.40
N LYS A 34 3.86 -3.23 22.91
CA LYS A 34 3.13 -2.21 22.12
C LYS A 34 3.94 -0.91 21.96
N ASP A 35 5.23 -1.01 21.68
CA ASP A 35 6.17 0.12 21.63
C ASP A 35 5.81 1.18 20.58
N MET A 36 5.22 0.80 19.46
CA MET A 36 4.73 1.75 18.44
C MET A 36 3.56 2.57 18.96
N SER A 37 2.57 1.92 19.60
CA SER A 37 1.42 2.63 20.21
C SER A 37 1.89 3.55 21.32
N CYS A 38 2.85 3.10 22.14
CA CYS A 38 3.46 3.89 23.17
C CYS A 38 4.18 5.13 22.58
N ARG A 39 4.94 4.99 21.49
CA ARG A 39 5.59 6.13 20.81
C ARG A 39 4.59 7.17 20.31
N VAL A 40 3.46 6.73 19.75
CA VAL A 40 2.39 7.65 19.32
C VAL A 40 1.80 8.39 20.52
N ALA A 41 1.53 7.70 21.64
CA ALA A 41 1.04 8.33 22.86
C ALA A 41 2.05 9.34 23.42
N MET A 42 3.35 8.99 23.43
CA MET A 42 4.42 9.89 23.85
C MET A 42 4.52 11.15 23.01
N LEU A 43 4.34 11.05 21.69
CA LEU A 43 4.32 12.21 20.79
C LEU A 43 3.16 13.15 21.11
N ARG A 44 1.96 12.60 21.31
CA ARG A 44 0.79 13.39 21.71
C ARG A 44 1.02 14.10 23.07
N MET A 45 1.54 13.37 24.05
CA MET A 45 1.88 13.97 25.35
C MET A 45 2.92 15.09 25.23
N ALA A 46 3.85 14.99 24.28
CA ALA A 46 4.82 16.06 24.02
C ALA A 46 4.17 17.26 23.30
N GLU A 47 3.26 17.03 22.36
CA GLU A 47 2.46 18.07 21.71
C GLU A 47 1.59 18.81 22.73
N ASP A 48 1.01 18.09 23.70
CA ASP A 48 0.21 18.65 24.80
C ASP A 48 1.08 19.32 25.91
N GLY A 49 2.42 19.38 25.73
CA GLY A 49 3.34 19.98 26.71
C GLY A 49 3.53 19.18 27.99
N LEU A 50 3.03 17.96 28.09
CA LEU A 50 3.09 17.14 29.30
C LEU A 50 4.47 16.54 29.56
N ILE A 51 5.24 16.31 28.50
CA ILE A 51 6.61 15.77 28.56
C ILE A 51 7.48 16.40 27.47
N THR A 52 8.79 16.42 27.72
CA THR A 52 9.78 16.81 26.69
C THR A 52 10.50 15.56 26.21
N LEU A 53 10.35 15.25 24.93
CA LEU A 53 10.99 14.08 24.33
C LEU A 53 12.39 14.42 23.80
N PRO A 54 13.33 13.45 23.86
CA PRO A 54 14.62 13.62 23.19
C PRO A 54 14.42 13.82 21.68
N PRO A 55 15.39 14.49 21.00
CA PRO A 55 15.30 14.73 19.57
C PRO A 55 15.19 13.41 18.78
N PRO A 56 14.52 13.39 17.63
CA PRO A 56 14.45 12.19 16.80
C PRO A 56 15.84 11.84 16.27
N ARG A 57 16.23 10.58 16.36
CA ARG A 57 17.54 10.10 15.89
C ARG A 57 17.73 10.27 14.37
N ARG A 58 16.65 10.29 13.61
CA ARG A 58 16.63 10.57 12.17
C ARG A 58 15.49 11.54 11.88
N LYS A 59 15.78 12.58 11.13
CA LYS A 59 14.74 13.42 10.54
C LYS A 59 14.04 12.58 9.45
N PRO A 60 12.70 12.59 9.37
CA PRO A 60 12.04 11.97 8.23
C PRO A 60 12.54 12.65 6.95
N PRO A 61 12.78 11.88 5.87
CA PRO A 61 13.13 12.49 4.60
C PRO A 61 12.03 13.48 4.20
N PRO A 62 12.38 14.61 3.58
CA PRO A 62 11.39 15.55 3.09
C PRO A 62 10.40 14.80 2.19
N ARG A 63 9.10 15.03 2.41
CA ARG A 63 8.08 14.46 1.53
C ARG A 63 8.33 15.00 0.13
N GLN A 64 8.70 14.14 -0.81
CA GLN A 64 8.77 14.51 -2.21
C GLN A 64 7.40 15.03 -2.63
N LYS A 65 7.34 16.30 -2.99
CA LYS A 65 6.16 16.84 -3.66
C LYS A 65 6.08 16.16 -5.03
N LEU A 66 4.96 15.50 -5.31
CA LEU A 66 4.69 15.00 -6.66
C LEU A 66 4.51 16.23 -7.56
N SER A 67 5.32 16.31 -8.59
CA SER A 67 5.12 17.27 -9.68
C SER A 67 4.23 16.65 -10.73
N PHE A 68 3.30 17.41 -11.26
CA PHE A 68 2.48 16.98 -12.39
C PHE A 68 3.17 17.36 -13.68
N THR A 69 3.25 16.40 -14.60
CA THR A 69 3.83 16.57 -15.93
C THR A 69 2.73 16.53 -16.99
N GLU A 70 3.00 17.05 -18.16
CA GLU A 70 2.09 17.00 -19.31
C GLU A 70 1.76 15.55 -19.72
N GLN A 71 2.65 14.59 -19.38
CA GLN A 71 2.43 13.17 -19.66
C GLN A 71 1.19 12.59 -18.98
N THR A 72 0.72 13.20 -17.90
CA THR A 72 -0.49 12.78 -17.19
C THR A 72 -1.70 13.64 -17.49
N ASP A 73 -1.61 14.57 -18.44
CA ASP A 73 -2.75 15.37 -18.86
C ASP A 73 -3.83 14.49 -19.52
N PRO A 74 -5.09 14.93 -19.49
CA PRO A 74 -6.17 14.20 -20.13
C PRO A 74 -5.89 13.93 -21.60
N GLN A 75 -6.09 12.68 -22.01
CA GLN A 75 -5.88 12.22 -23.38
C GLN A 75 -7.22 12.16 -24.13
N PRO A 76 -7.23 11.99 -25.46
CA PRO A 76 -8.45 11.79 -26.24
C PRO A 76 -9.35 10.71 -25.66
N ALA A 77 -10.66 10.95 -25.71
CA ALA A 77 -11.63 10.05 -25.13
C ALA A 77 -11.74 8.72 -25.90
N ILE A 78 -11.75 7.61 -25.15
CA ILE A 78 -12.00 6.27 -25.67
C ILE A 78 -13.40 5.86 -25.22
N LEU A 79 -14.34 5.79 -26.17
CA LEU A 79 -15.77 5.49 -25.90
C LEU A 79 -16.20 4.14 -26.45
N ARG A 80 -15.34 3.48 -27.23
CA ARG A 80 -15.64 2.19 -27.86
C ARG A 80 -15.64 1.05 -26.81
N PRO A 81 -16.52 0.05 -26.96
CA PRO A 81 -16.52 -1.13 -26.10
C PRO A 81 -15.23 -1.94 -26.29
N VAL A 82 -14.84 -2.72 -25.27
CA VAL A 82 -13.54 -3.40 -25.24
C VAL A 82 -13.29 -4.37 -26.40
N HIS A 83 -14.32 -4.97 -26.96
CA HIS A 83 -14.20 -5.91 -28.10
C HIS A 83 -13.84 -5.20 -29.43
N GLU A 84 -14.01 -3.90 -29.51
CA GLU A 84 -13.61 -3.06 -30.65
C GLU A 84 -12.24 -2.42 -30.46
N LEU A 85 -11.63 -2.58 -29.29
CA LEU A 85 -10.30 -2.08 -29.03
C LEU A 85 -9.25 -3.04 -29.60
N ALA A 86 -8.10 -2.48 -30.01
CA ALA A 86 -6.92 -3.28 -30.30
C ALA A 86 -6.45 -4.06 -29.06
N ALA A 87 -5.47 -4.93 -29.23
CA ALA A 87 -4.94 -5.74 -28.14
C ALA A 87 -4.41 -4.88 -26.99
N LEU A 88 -5.01 -5.02 -25.84
CA LEU A 88 -4.54 -4.38 -24.62
C LEU A 88 -3.21 -5.00 -24.17
N GLN A 89 -2.27 -4.17 -23.75
CA GLN A 89 -0.99 -4.62 -23.23
C GLN A 89 -0.88 -4.35 -21.73
N LEU A 90 -0.34 -5.31 -21.00
CA LEU A 90 -0.04 -5.18 -19.58
C LEU A 90 1.45 -4.89 -19.39
N CYS A 91 1.78 -3.66 -19.00
CA CYS A 91 3.14 -3.16 -18.86
C CYS A 91 3.53 -3.05 -17.39
N PRO A 92 4.48 -3.85 -16.87
CA PRO A 92 4.94 -3.75 -15.49
C PRO A 92 5.72 -2.45 -15.27
N VAL A 93 5.51 -1.83 -14.10
CA VAL A 93 6.20 -0.61 -13.68
C VAL A 93 7.54 -1.00 -13.03
N ILE A 94 8.61 -1.02 -13.82
CA ILE A 94 9.93 -1.49 -13.40
C ILE A 94 10.88 -0.30 -13.17
N THR A 95 10.89 0.69 -14.08
CA THR A 95 11.84 1.80 -14.03
C THR A 95 11.44 2.89 -13.05
N ARG A 96 12.38 3.76 -12.68
CA ARG A 96 12.12 4.93 -11.83
C ARG A 96 11.14 5.90 -12.50
N ASP A 97 11.26 6.09 -13.80
CA ASP A 97 10.42 7.03 -14.54
C ASP A 97 9.00 6.50 -14.67
N HIS A 98 8.82 5.22 -14.99
CA HIS A 98 7.51 4.56 -14.92
C HIS A 98 6.92 4.63 -13.51
N SER A 99 7.75 4.49 -12.48
CA SER A 99 7.29 4.59 -11.08
C SER A 99 6.81 6.00 -10.73
N ARG A 100 7.50 7.06 -11.21
CA ARG A 100 7.08 8.45 -11.02
C ARG A 100 5.77 8.71 -11.77
N LEU A 101 5.70 8.30 -13.02
CA LEU A 101 4.51 8.45 -13.85
C LEU A 101 3.29 7.73 -13.24
N TRP A 102 3.47 6.51 -12.75
CA TRP A 102 2.43 5.76 -12.07
C TRP A 102 1.93 6.48 -10.79
N ASN A 103 2.86 6.98 -9.98
CA ASN A 103 2.54 7.73 -8.77
C ASN A 103 1.75 8.99 -9.09
N GLU A 104 2.10 9.67 -10.19
CA GLU A 104 1.47 10.89 -10.66
C GLU A 104 0.03 10.62 -11.12
N TYR A 105 -0.20 9.61 -11.97
CA TYR A 105 -1.54 9.19 -12.38
C TYR A 105 -2.42 8.84 -11.19
N ILE A 106 -1.91 8.03 -10.25
CA ILE A 106 -2.66 7.65 -9.05
C ILE A 106 -2.95 8.87 -8.17
N HIS A 107 -2.01 9.80 -8.03
CA HIS A 107 -2.24 11.00 -7.23
C HIS A 107 -3.30 11.91 -7.85
N ARG A 108 -3.26 12.06 -9.17
CA ARG A 108 -4.11 12.99 -9.90
C ARG A 108 -5.55 12.47 -10.07
N TYR A 109 -5.71 11.18 -10.31
CA TYR A 109 -7.00 10.62 -10.78
C TYR A 109 -7.61 9.55 -9.88
N HIS A 110 -6.84 8.96 -8.95
CA HIS A 110 -7.42 7.97 -8.05
C HIS A 110 -7.96 8.63 -6.78
N TYR A 111 -9.19 8.28 -6.37
CA TYR A 111 -9.89 8.91 -5.23
C TYR A 111 -9.13 8.88 -3.89
N LEU A 112 -8.25 7.88 -3.66
CA LEU A 112 -7.40 7.82 -2.46
C LEU A 112 -6.10 8.63 -2.59
N GLY A 113 -5.82 9.19 -3.78
CA GLY A 113 -4.54 9.79 -4.07
C GLY A 113 -3.36 8.81 -3.96
N HIS A 114 -2.15 9.31 -4.15
CA HIS A 114 -0.94 8.51 -4.00
C HIS A 114 -0.56 8.33 -2.52
N LYS A 115 -0.51 7.07 -2.10
CA LYS A 115 0.14 6.63 -0.85
C LYS A 115 1.00 5.43 -1.19
N PRO A 116 2.22 5.31 -0.64
CA PRO A 116 3.06 4.13 -0.86
C PRO A 116 2.29 2.86 -0.52
N LEU A 117 2.40 1.85 -1.38
CA LEU A 117 1.83 0.54 -1.13
C LEU A 117 2.67 -0.17 -0.05
N PRO A 118 2.05 -0.84 0.92
CA PRO A 118 2.79 -1.53 1.98
C PRO A 118 3.36 -2.86 1.51
N GLY A 119 4.56 -3.19 1.99
CA GLY A 119 5.19 -4.50 1.78
C GLY A 119 5.54 -4.82 0.33
N ALA A 120 5.48 -6.10 -0.02
CA ALA A 120 5.68 -6.59 -1.38
C ALA A 120 4.61 -5.98 -2.31
N GLN A 121 5.02 -5.51 -3.50
CA GLN A 121 4.12 -4.83 -4.41
C GLN A 121 4.50 -5.02 -5.88
N LEU A 122 3.49 -5.15 -6.74
CA LEU A 122 3.63 -5.06 -8.19
C LEU A 122 2.68 -3.98 -8.71
N ARG A 123 3.15 -3.22 -9.69
CA ARG A 123 2.39 -2.13 -10.31
C ARG A 123 2.41 -2.28 -11.81
N TYR A 124 1.32 -1.92 -12.46
CA TYR A 124 1.15 -2.06 -13.89
C TYR A 124 0.50 -0.83 -14.49
N PHE A 125 0.84 -0.58 -15.74
CA PHE A 125 0.00 0.15 -16.66
C PHE A 125 -0.74 -0.83 -17.58
N VAL A 126 -1.91 -0.45 -18.04
CA VAL A 126 -2.55 -1.05 -19.21
C VAL A 126 -2.52 -0.02 -20.31
N THR A 127 -2.02 -0.41 -21.48
CA THR A 127 -1.91 0.47 -22.65
C THR A 127 -2.75 -0.05 -23.80
N LEU A 128 -3.21 0.88 -24.61
CA LEU A 128 -3.85 0.69 -25.89
C LEU A 128 -3.13 1.58 -26.89
N ASP A 129 -2.51 1.02 -27.92
CA ASP A 129 -1.76 1.79 -28.93
C ASP A 129 -0.79 2.83 -28.28
N GLU A 130 0.01 2.36 -27.31
CA GLU A 130 0.94 3.16 -26.49
C GLU A 130 0.28 4.13 -25.49
N GLN A 131 -1.01 4.42 -25.62
CA GLN A 131 -1.74 5.27 -24.68
C GLN A 131 -2.02 4.51 -23.36
N ILE A 132 -1.67 5.13 -22.23
CA ILE A 132 -1.99 4.57 -20.91
C ILE A 132 -3.48 4.76 -20.63
N ILE A 133 -4.21 3.66 -20.49
CA ILE A 133 -5.66 3.65 -20.25
C ILE A 133 -6.04 3.22 -18.83
N ALA A 134 -5.13 2.53 -18.12
CA ALA A 134 -5.35 2.17 -16.73
C ALA A 134 -4.02 2.06 -15.95
N ALA A 135 -4.09 2.23 -14.63
CA ALA A 135 -2.98 2.04 -13.70
C ALA A 135 -3.44 1.18 -12.51
N LEU A 136 -2.69 0.10 -12.25
CA LEU A 136 -3.03 -0.88 -11.23
C LEU A 136 -1.89 -1.05 -10.23
N GLY A 137 -2.25 -1.35 -8.98
CA GLY A 137 -1.28 -1.62 -7.92
C GLY A 137 -1.74 -2.76 -7.04
N PHE A 138 -0.87 -3.74 -6.89
CA PHE A 138 -1.07 -4.92 -6.07
C PHE A 138 -0.07 -4.91 -4.93
N SER A 139 -0.49 -5.27 -3.74
CA SER A 139 0.36 -5.32 -2.55
C SER A 139 0.09 -6.55 -1.70
N ALA A 140 1.04 -6.87 -0.82
CA ALA A 140 0.80 -7.87 0.22
C ALA A 140 -0.49 -7.54 0.98
N ALA A 141 -1.24 -8.58 1.35
CA ALA A 141 -2.48 -8.43 2.08
C ALA A 141 -2.26 -7.83 3.46
N ALA A 142 -3.18 -6.98 3.92
CA ALA A 142 -3.15 -6.48 5.28
C ALA A 142 -3.26 -7.63 6.28
N TRP A 143 -2.50 -7.55 7.40
CA TRP A 143 -2.42 -8.60 8.41
C TRP A 143 -3.79 -9.06 8.91
N GLN A 144 -4.70 -8.13 9.15
CA GLN A 144 -6.04 -8.44 9.63
C GLN A 144 -7.07 -7.60 8.88
N THR A 145 -8.05 -8.29 8.28
CA THR A 145 -9.19 -7.67 7.60
C THR A 145 -10.41 -8.54 7.88
N ALA A 146 -11.25 -8.12 8.84
CA ALA A 146 -12.37 -8.92 9.33
C ALA A 146 -13.28 -9.48 8.22
N PRO A 147 -13.76 -8.70 7.23
CA PRO A 147 -14.62 -9.23 6.18
C PRO A 147 -13.94 -10.32 5.34
N ARG A 148 -12.66 -10.15 5.00
CA ARG A 148 -11.89 -11.15 4.26
C ARG A 148 -11.73 -12.42 5.08
N ASP A 149 -11.30 -12.28 6.34
CA ASP A 149 -10.96 -13.39 7.22
C ASP A 149 -12.22 -14.21 7.53
N GLN A 150 -13.38 -13.55 7.71
CA GLN A 150 -14.68 -14.20 7.86
C GLN A 150 -15.13 -14.94 6.59
N PHE A 151 -14.99 -14.28 5.42
CA PHE A 151 -15.36 -14.88 4.14
C PHE A 151 -14.55 -16.14 3.84
N ILE A 152 -13.25 -16.12 4.16
CA ILE A 152 -12.37 -17.28 3.93
C ILE A 152 -12.55 -18.34 5.02
N GLY A 153 -13.01 -17.96 6.23
CA GLY A 153 -13.19 -18.87 7.36
C GLY A 153 -11.88 -19.30 8.03
N TRP A 154 -10.83 -18.49 7.96
CA TRP A 154 -9.53 -18.81 8.55
C TRP A 154 -9.51 -18.69 10.07
N SER A 155 -8.93 -19.69 10.76
CA SER A 155 -8.43 -19.52 12.11
C SER A 155 -7.25 -18.53 12.13
N HIS A 156 -6.85 -18.09 13.34
CA HIS A 156 -5.68 -17.21 13.49
C HIS A 156 -4.40 -17.86 12.93
N GLU A 157 -4.18 -19.13 13.21
CA GLU A 157 -3.02 -19.90 12.75
C GLU A 157 -3.02 -20.10 11.23
N GLN A 158 -4.18 -20.48 10.68
CA GLN A 158 -4.35 -20.60 9.23
C GLN A 158 -4.11 -19.27 8.51
N ARG A 159 -4.60 -18.16 9.06
CA ARG A 159 -4.33 -16.82 8.53
C ARG A 159 -2.84 -16.53 8.55
N GLN A 160 -2.15 -16.76 9.66
CA GLN A 160 -0.72 -16.50 9.78
C GLN A 160 0.10 -17.26 8.73
N LYS A 161 -0.23 -18.52 8.49
CA LYS A 161 0.43 -19.36 7.49
C LYS A 161 0.10 -18.98 6.05
N ASN A 162 -1.17 -18.66 5.77
CA ASN A 162 -1.68 -18.53 4.40
C ASN A 162 -1.74 -17.06 3.91
N LEU A 163 -1.59 -16.08 4.79
CA LEU A 163 -1.65 -14.65 4.42
C LEU A 163 -0.66 -14.26 3.32
N PRO A 164 0.58 -14.78 3.29
CA PRO A 164 1.53 -14.48 2.20
C PRO A 164 1.04 -14.91 0.81
N LEU A 165 0.10 -15.87 0.75
CA LEU A 165 -0.48 -16.35 -0.50
C LEU A 165 -1.58 -15.42 -1.05
N VAL A 166 -1.94 -14.38 -0.31
CA VAL A 166 -2.99 -13.43 -0.70
C VAL A 166 -2.38 -12.12 -1.16
N VAL A 167 -2.68 -11.75 -2.39
CA VAL A 167 -2.33 -10.45 -2.96
C VAL A 167 -3.56 -9.57 -3.01
N ASN A 168 -3.44 -8.35 -2.51
CA ASN A 168 -4.52 -7.38 -2.46
C ASN A 168 -4.43 -6.40 -3.64
N ASN A 169 -5.54 -6.19 -4.36
CA ASN A 169 -5.66 -5.09 -5.31
C ASN A 169 -5.80 -3.78 -4.53
N ALA A 170 -4.70 -3.07 -4.39
CA ALA A 170 -4.61 -1.85 -3.58
C ALA A 170 -4.96 -0.58 -4.38
N ARG A 171 -4.79 -0.61 -5.70
CA ARG A 171 -5.12 0.49 -6.61
C ARG A 171 -5.64 -0.07 -7.92
N PHE A 172 -6.78 0.44 -8.34
CA PHE A 172 -7.40 0.15 -9.62
C PHE A 172 -7.95 1.45 -10.20
N LEU A 173 -7.29 1.98 -11.20
CA LEU A 173 -7.64 3.22 -11.87
C LEU A 173 -7.80 2.96 -13.37
N ILE A 174 -8.97 3.19 -13.90
CA ILE A 174 -9.19 3.40 -15.34
C ILE A 174 -9.20 4.93 -15.54
N MET A 175 -8.49 5.41 -16.57
CA MET A 175 -8.37 6.84 -16.78
C MET A 175 -9.73 7.50 -17.04
N PRO A 176 -9.98 8.73 -16.54
CA PRO A 176 -11.29 9.38 -16.61
C PRO A 176 -11.85 9.56 -18.03
N TRP A 177 -10.98 9.63 -19.03
CA TRP A 177 -11.35 9.75 -20.45
C TRP A 177 -11.63 8.41 -21.13
N VAL A 178 -11.51 7.29 -20.40
CA VAL A 178 -11.78 5.95 -20.94
C VAL A 178 -13.12 5.44 -20.41
N LYS A 179 -14.11 5.38 -21.27
CA LYS A 179 -15.46 4.89 -21.00
C LYS A 179 -15.76 3.70 -21.92
N SER A 180 -15.16 2.56 -21.63
CA SER A 180 -15.28 1.35 -22.44
C SER A 180 -16.02 0.27 -21.65
N LYS A 181 -17.12 -0.21 -22.20
CA LYS A 181 -17.93 -1.28 -21.58
C LYS A 181 -17.09 -2.56 -21.45
N ASN A 182 -17.18 -3.20 -20.29
CA ASN A 182 -16.46 -4.43 -19.91
C ASN A 182 -14.92 -4.30 -19.78
N LEU A 183 -14.34 -3.10 -19.92
CA LEU A 183 -12.90 -2.93 -19.82
C LEU A 183 -12.34 -3.34 -18.45
N ALA A 184 -13.02 -2.99 -17.37
CA ALA A 184 -12.60 -3.36 -16.03
C ALA A 184 -12.48 -4.88 -15.86
N SER A 185 -13.50 -5.63 -16.29
CA SER A 185 -13.50 -7.09 -16.21
C SER A 185 -12.42 -7.72 -17.08
N THR A 186 -12.17 -7.16 -18.27
CA THR A 186 -11.10 -7.60 -19.16
C THR A 186 -9.73 -7.40 -18.52
N ILE A 187 -9.46 -6.21 -17.97
CA ILE A 187 -8.22 -5.92 -17.27
C ILE A 187 -8.03 -6.86 -16.08
N LEU A 188 -9.06 -7.10 -15.27
CA LEU A 188 -8.99 -8.00 -14.13
C LEU A 188 -8.71 -9.45 -14.56
N SER A 189 -9.30 -9.90 -15.67
CA SER A 189 -9.01 -11.20 -16.25
C SER A 189 -7.56 -11.33 -16.74
N MET A 190 -7.02 -10.28 -17.37
CA MET A 190 -5.60 -10.24 -17.77
C MET A 190 -4.68 -10.33 -16.55
N ILE A 191 -4.93 -9.55 -15.53
CA ILE A 191 -4.14 -9.56 -14.29
C ILE A 191 -4.21 -10.92 -13.60
N ALA A 192 -5.40 -11.53 -13.50
CA ALA A 192 -5.55 -12.83 -12.84
C ALA A 192 -4.68 -13.92 -13.48
N ARG A 193 -4.41 -13.81 -14.77
CA ARG A 193 -3.55 -14.75 -15.51
C ARG A 193 -2.05 -14.50 -15.36
N HIS A 194 -1.63 -13.23 -15.22
CA HIS A 194 -0.21 -12.85 -15.24
C HIS A 194 0.38 -12.63 -13.85
N LEU A 195 -0.40 -12.07 -12.92
CA LEU A 195 0.10 -11.67 -11.61
C LEU A 195 0.68 -12.82 -10.78
N PRO A 196 0.10 -14.04 -10.73
CA PRO A 196 0.66 -15.12 -9.93
C PRO A 196 2.09 -15.47 -10.31
N ALA A 197 2.36 -15.65 -11.61
CA ALA A 197 3.71 -15.97 -12.10
C ALA A 197 4.71 -14.84 -11.84
N GLN A 198 4.32 -13.59 -12.07
CA GLN A 198 5.20 -12.44 -11.83
C GLN A 198 5.43 -12.16 -10.33
N TRP A 199 4.46 -12.51 -9.49
CA TRP A 199 4.62 -12.42 -8.04
C TRP A 199 5.60 -13.46 -7.53
N GLU A 200 5.50 -14.70 -8.03
CA GLU A 200 6.41 -15.80 -7.73
C GLU A 200 7.83 -15.50 -8.21
N GLU A 201 7.98 -15.03 -9.45
CA GLU A 201 9.28 -14.63 -10.01
C GLU A 201 9.97 -13.58 -9.15
N ARG A 202 9.22 -12.59 -8.65
CA ARG A 202 9.79 -11.47 -7.91
C ARG A 202 10.02 -11.75 -6.43
N TYR A 203 9.17 -12.56 -5.79
CA TYR A 203 9.15 -12.74 -4.34
C TYR A 203 9.36 -14.18 -3.89
N GLY A 204 9.43 -15.14 -4.80
CA GLY A 204 9.56 -16.56 -4.50
C GLY A 204 8.33 -17.15 -3.80
N ILE A 205 7.18 -16.48 -3.89
CA ILE A 205 5.94 -16.88 -3.23
C ILE A 205 4.85 -17.05 -4.29
N TYR A 206 4.35 -18.27 -4.46
CA TYR A 206 3.20 -18.52 -5.33
C TYR A 206 1.95 -17.91 -4.72
N SER A 207 1.39 -16.90 -5.36
CA SER A 207 0.15 -16.27 -4.90
C SER A 207 -1.05 -17.09 -5.37
N ALA A 208 -1.67 -17.84 -4.45
CA ALA A 208 -2.80 -18.71 -4.76
C ALA A 208 -4.13 -17.96 -4.92
N ARG A 209 -4.25 -16.72 -4.41
CA ARG A 209 -5.51 -15.96 -4.40
C ARG A 209 -5.31 -14.47 -4.57
N LEU A 210 -6.01 -13.90 -5.56
CA LEU A 210 -6.21 -12.46 -5.70
C LEU A 210 -7.37 -12.02 -4.81
N SER A 211 -7.12 -11.11 -3.88
CA SER A 211 -8.17 -10.46 -3.10
C SER A 211 -8.49 -9.11 -3.72
N PHE A 212 -9.70 -8.96 -4.24
CA PHE A 212 -10.21 -7.69 -4.70
C PHE A 212 -10.95 -7.00 -3.56
N ARG A 213 -10.40 -5.91 -3.06
CA ARG A 213 -11.11 -5.05 -2.12
C ARG A 213 -11.95 -4.06 -2.93
N PHE A 214 -13.20 -4.39 -3.20
CA PHE A 214 -14.18 -3.40 -3.60
C PHE A 214 -14.54 -2.60 -2.34
N LEU A 215 -14.06 -1.37 -2.24
CA LEU A 215 -14.60 -0.40 -1.30
C LEU A 215 -15.86 0.16 -1.96
N TYR A 216 -17.02 -0.25 -1.44
CA TYR A 216 -18.26 0.47 -1.66
C TYR A 216 -18.25 1.77 -0.87
#